data_4cd4c9d0f4cc594cc49af58e4e5c4f24
#
_entry.id   4cd4c9d0f4cc594cc49af58e4e5c4f24
#
_cell.length_a   1.000
_cell.length_b   1.000
_cell.length_c   1.000
_cell.angle_alpha   90.00
_cell.angle_beta   90.00
_cell.angle_gamma   90.00
#
_symmetry.space_group_name_H-M   'P 1'
#
loop_
_entity.id
_entity.type
_entity.pdbx_description
1 polymer ?
#
loop_
_entity_poly.entity_id
_entity_poly.type
_entity_poly.pdbx_seq_one_letter_code
_entity_poly.pdbx_strand_id
1 'polypeptide(L)'
;PIFVRVFMDSRTAFVSHVTMILICTTAVRYQYEFIIIQIVAGLIAIYSLRELTRRAQVFKTAILVAMGSALVYLALQMIQDNDFTLLDHDMYYHFVVNGVFLLISYPMMYIIEKMFGFVSSVTLFELSNTNRGLLRNLSEVAPGTFKHSITVGNLAAEIANKIGANSLLVRTGALYHDIGKMIDPVFFTENQAGANPHDNMPYKESARIVISHVTEGVK
;
A
#
# COMPACT_ATOMS: atom_id res chain seq x y z
N PRO A 1 -8.92 -12.24 2.67
CA PRO A 1 -9.24 -10.80 2.82
C PRO A 1 -8.01 -9.90 2.68
N ILE A 2 -6.82 -10.29 3.19
CA ILE A 2 -5.61 -9.45 3.22
C ILE A 2 -5.24 -8.95 1.81
N PHE A 3 -5.06 -9.84 0.83
CA PHE A 3 -4.72 -9.44 -0.54
C PHE A 3 -5.76 -8.50 -1.14
N VAL A 4 -7.04 -8.85 -1.03
CA VAL A 4 -8.11 -7.98 -1.57
C VAL A 4 -8.09 -6.60 -0.89
N ARG A 5 -7.82 -6.56 0.44
CA ARG A 5 -7.73 -5.28 1.16
C ARG A 5 -6.53 -4.42 0.75
N VAL A 6 -5.40 -5.04 0.41
CA VAL A 6 -4.17 -4.34 0.01
C VAL A 6 -4.28 -3.72 -1.39
N PHE A 7 -4.90 -4.44 -2.33
CA PHE A 7 -5.00 -4.02 -3.73
C PHE A 7 -6.32 -3.33 -4.08
N MET A 8 -7.35 -3.53 -3.26
CA MET A 8 -8.69 -2.99 -3.44
C MET A 8 -9.15 -2.24 -2.18
N ASP A 9 -10.45 -2.03 -2.06
CA ASP A 9 -11.05 -1.34 -0.93
C ASP A 9 -11.56 -2.30 0.17
N SER A 10 -11.87 -1.73 1.35
CA SER A 10 -12.37 -2.50 2.50
C SER A 10 -13.72 -3.18 2.22
N ARG A 11 -14.58 -2.55 1.41
CA ARG A 11 -15.91 -3.08 1.08
C ARG A 11 -15.78 -4.35 0.23
N THR A 12 -14.98 -4.30 -0.81
CA THR A 12 -14.71 -5.45 -1.69
C THR A 12 -14.03 -6.59 -0.90
N ALA A 13 -13.08 -6.26 -0.02
CA ALA A 13 -12.42 -7.24 0.84
C ALA A 13 -13.41 -7.94 1.78
N PHE A 14 -14.35 -7.19 2.36
CA PHE A 14 -15.37 -7.76 3.25
C PHE A 14 -16.34 -8.66 2.49
N VAL A 15 -16.89 -8.19 1.37
CA VAL A 15 -17.82 -8.98 0.54
C VAL A 15 -17.17 -10.27 0.06
N SER A 16 -15.95 -10.20 -0.50
CA SER A 16 -15.19 -11.36 -0.94
C SER A 16 -14.96 -12.35 0.20
N HIS A 17 -14.63 -11.85 1.39
CA HIS A 17 -14.36 -12.69 2.56
C HIS A 17 -15.62 -13.43 3.03
N VAL A 18 -16.75 -12.72 3.14
CA VAL A 18 -18.03 -13.34 3.50
C VAL A 18 -18.44 -14.40 2.48
N THR A 19 -18.30 -14.12 1.19
CA THR A 19 -18.59 -15.09 0.13
C THR A 19 -17.72 -16.34 0.28
N MET A 20 -16.41 -16.18 0.53
CA MET A 20 -15.50 -17.30 0.76
C MET A 20 -15.89 -18.13 2.00
N ILE A 21 -16.27 -17.46 3.11
CA ILE A 21 -16.74 -18.15 4.32
C ILE A 21 -17.95 -19.02 3.99
N LEU A 22 -18.96 -18.48 3.31
CA LEU A 22 -20.18 -19.20 2.97
C LEU A 22 -19.91 -20.43 2.09
N ILE A 23 -19.01 -20.31 1.11
CA ILE A 23 -18.60 -21.43 0.27
C ILE A 23 -17.85 -22.49 1.09
N CYS A 24 -16.86 -22.08 1.89
CA CYS A 24 -16.05 -23.00 2.69
C CYS A 24 -16.85 -23.71 3.79
N THR A 25 -17.86 -23.03 4.34
CA THR A 25 -18.74 -23.61 5.38
C THR A 25 -19.39 -24.91 4.94
N THR A 26 -19.70 -25.07 3.65
CA THR A 26 -20.33 -26.30 3.13
C THR A 26 -19.43 -27.54 3.25
N ALA A 27 -18.10 -27.34 3.37
CA ALA A 27 -17.11 -28.41 3.43
C ALA A 27 -16.60 -28.70 4.87
N VAL A 28 -17.00 -27.89 5.87
CA VAL A 28 -16.47 -27.99 7.23
C VAL A 28 -17.47 -28.69 8.16
N ARG A 29 -16.94 -29.50 9.10
CA ARG A 29 -17.78 -30.26 10.05
C ARG A 29 -18.44 -29.37 11.10
N TYR A 30 -17.71 -28.41 11.67
CA TYR A 30 -18.16 -27.47 12.70
C TYR A 30 -18.47 -26.11 12.06
N GLN A 31 -19.59 -26.05 11.35
CA GLN A 31 -19.96 -24.90 10.50
C GLN A 31 -20.17 -23.61 11.30
N TYR A 32 -20.83 -23.72 12.46
CA TYR A 32 -21.17 -22.56 13.27
C TYR A 32 -19.93 -21.87 13.85
N GLU A 33 -19.06 -22.64 14.47
CA GLU A 33 -17.79 -22.15 15.04
C GLU A 33 -16.91 -21.56 13.94
N PHE A 34 -16.83 -22.25 12.80
CA PHE A 34 -16.05 -21.77 11.65
C PHE A 34 -16.53 -20.40 11.17
N ILE A 35 -17.84 -20.19 11.00
CA ILE A 35 -18.39 -18.91 10.54
C ILE A 35 -18.01 -17.78 11.51
N ILE A 36 -18.24 -17.98 12.81
CA ILE A 36 -17.98 -16.94 13.81
C ILE A 36 -16.48 -16.57 13.85
N ILE A 37 -15.62 -17.59 13.94
CA ILE A 37 -14.16 -17.37 14.00
C ILE A 37 -13.68 -16.66 12.74
N GLN A 38 -14.12 -17.08 11.56
CA GLN A 38 -13.66 -16.50 10.31
C GLN A 38 -14.19 -15.07 10.07
N ILE A 39 -15.41 -14.77 10.48
CA ILE A 39 -15.95 -13.40 10.41
C ILE A 39 -15.09 -12.46 11.27
N VAL A 40 -14.83 -12.84 12.52
CA VAL A 40 -14.02 -12.02 13.43
C VAL A 40 -12.59 -11.89 12.93
N ALA A 41 -11.96 -12.98 12.48
CA ALA A 41 -10.63 -12.99 11.88
C ALA A 41 -10.53 -12.04 10.67
N GLY A 42 -11.53 -12.07 9.79
CA GLY A 42 -11.61 -11.19 8.63
C GLY A 42 -11.82 -9.73 8.97
N LEU A 43 -12.66 -9.42 9.96
CA LEU A 43 -12.85 -8.06 10.45
C LEU A 43 -11.58 -7.49 11.05
N ILE A 44 -10.87 -8.27 11.89
CA ILE A 44 -9.57 -7.89 12.46
C ILE A 44 -8.56 -7.60 11.33
N ALA A 45 -8.47 -8.49 10.32
CA ALA A 45 -7.56 -8.32 9.20
C ALA A 45 -7.87 -7.06 8.39
N ILE A 46 -9.13 -6.83 8.03
CA ILE A 46 -9.56 -5.67 7.23
C ILE A 46 -9.35 -4.37 7.99
N TYR A 47 -9.69 -4.34 9.28
CA TYR A 47 -9.54 -3.15 10.12
C TYR A 47 -8.07 -2.83 10.40
N SER A 48 -7.25 -3.84 10.72
CA SER A 48 -5.81 -3.66 10.98
C SER A 48 -5.05 -3.13 9.77
N LEU A 49 -5.53 -3.42 8.54
CA LEU A 49 -4.94 -2.95 7.28
C LEU A 49 -5.66 -1.74 6.68
N ARG A 50 -6.51 -1.05 7.46
CA ARG A 50 -7.26 0.11 6.97
C ARG A 50 -6.34 1.24 6.47
N GLU A 51 -5.28 1.51 7.20
CA GLU A 51 -4.27 2.51 6.86
C GLU A 51 -2.92 1.83 6.70
N LEU A 52 -2.77 1.11 5.59
CA LEU A 52 -1.56 0.36 5.30
C LEU A 52 -0.47 1.31 4.78
N THR A 53 0.36 1.82 5.68
CA THR A 53 1.48 2.73 5.40
C THR A 53 2.84 2.05 5.43
N ARG A 54 2.94 0.88 6.07
CA ARG A 54 4.19 0.14 6.23
C ARG A 54 3.95 -1.35 6.02
N ARG A 55 4.86 -2.00 5.30
CA ARG A 55 4.81 -3.46 5.08
C ARG A 55 4.79 -4.27 6.39
N ALA A 56 5.46 -3.77 7.43
CA ALA A 56 5.49 -4.40 8.75
C ALA A 56 4.10 -4.54 9.42
N GLN A 57 3.08 -3.79 8.99
CA GLN A 57 1.72 -3.93 9.53
C GLN A 57 1.11 -5.30 9.24
N VAL A 58 1.53 -5.98 8.17
CA VAL A 58 1.07 -7.34 7.85
C VAL A 58 1.47 -8.32 8.94
N PHE A 59 2.69 -8.19 9.50
CA PHE A 59 3.14 -9.03 10.62
C PHE A 59 2.28 -8.81 11.88
N LYS A 60 2.01 -7.54 12.21
CA LYS A 60 1.11 -7.20 13.32
C LYS A 60 -0.29 -7.77 13.09
N THR A 61 -0.81 -7.68 11.87
CA THR A 61 -2.12 -8.22 11.51
C THR A 61 -2.17 -9.73 11.67
N ALA A 62 -1.13 -10.47 11.25
CA ALA A 62 -1.06 -11.92 11.40
C ALA A 62 -1.15 -12.35 12.87
N ILE A 63 -0.44 -11.66 13.75
CA ILE A 63 -0.50 -11.91 15.21
C ILE A 63 -1.89 -11.59 15.76
N LEU A 64 -2.46 -10.43 15.40
CA LEU A 64 -3.79 -10.02 15.88
C LEU A 64 -4.89 -10.98 15.42
N VAL A 65 -4.82 -11.49 14.18
CA VAL A 65 -5.77 -12.47 13.66
C VAL A 65 -5.65 -13.79 14.41
N ALA A 66 -4.43 -14.31 14.62
CA ALA A 66 -4.24 -15.55 15.38
C ALA A 66 -4.74 -15.44 16.82
N MET A 67 -4.39 -14.35 17.51
CA MET A 67 -4.86 -14.09 18.88
C MET A 67 -6.39 -13.91 18.95
N GLY A 68 -6.95 -13.14 18.03
CA GLY A 68 -8.41 -12.92 17.98
C GLY A 68 -9.17 -14.21 17.70
N SER A 69 -8.68 -15.05 16.79
CA SER A 69 -9.27 -16.36 16.51
C SER A 69 -9.22 -17.29 17.74
N ALA A 70 -8.08 -17.30 18.45
CA ALA A 70 -7.92 -18.09 19.68
C ALA A 70 -8.87 -17.62 20.81
N LEU A 71 -9.03 -16.30 20.97
CA LEU A 71 -9.96 -15.74 21.98
C LEU A 71 -11.41 -16.06 21.67
N VAL A 72 -11.82 -15.94 20.40
CA VAL A 72 -13.20 -16.28 19.99
C VAL A 72 -13.46 -17.77 20.18
N TYR A 73 -12.51 -18.63 19.82
CA TYR A 73 -12.62 -20.06 20.01
C TYR A 73 -12.76 -20.43 21.49
N LEU A 74 -11.92 -19.83 22.36
CA LEU A 74 -12.03 -20.00 23.80
C LEU A 74 -13.42 -19.60 24.33
N ALA A 75 -13.95 -18.46 23.87
CA ALA A 75 -15.28 -18.00 24.28
C ALA A 75 -16.38 -18.98 23.84
N LEU A 76 -16.29 -19.52 22.61
CA LEU A 76 -17.25 -20.50 22.10
C LEU A 76 -17.21 -21.81 22.90
N GLN A 77 -16.02 -22.32 23.23
CA GLN A 77 -15.89 -23.53 24.06
C GLN A 77 -16.45 -23.32 25.48
N MET A 78 -16.20 -22.17 26.07
CA MET A 78 -16.75 -21.84 27.39
C MET A 78 -18.29 -21.81 27.41
N ILE A 79 -18.91 -21.40 26.29
CA ILE A 79 -20.37 -21.40 26.17
C ILE A 79 -20.91 -22.82 25.97
N GLN A 80 -20.18 -23.71 25.30
CA GLN A 80 -20.63 -25.06 24.98
C GLN A 80 -20.39 -26.03 26.14
N ASP A 81 -19.17 -26.06 26.69
CA ASP A 81 -18.74 -27.11 27.61
C ASP A 81 -18.73 -26.68 29.08
N ASN A 82 -18.71 -25.36 29.33
CA ASN A 82 -18.67 -24.75 30.67
C ASN A 82 -17.52 -25.26 31.60
N ASP A 83 -16.49 -25.88 30.98
CA ASP A 83 -15.36 -26.51 31.67
C ASP A 83 -14.03 -26.23 30.95
N PHE A 84 -13.07 -25.62 31.68
CA PHE A 84 -11.74 -25.34 31.14
C PHE A 84 -10.86 -26.57 30.94
N THR A 85 -11.20 -27.71 31.52
CA THR A 85 -10.41 -28.95 31.41
C THR A 85 -10.61 -29.67 30.09
N LEU A 86 -11.68 -29.34 29.36
CA LEU A 86 -12.06 -29.97 28.08
C LEU A 86 -11.57 -29.19 26.85
N LEU A 87 -10.67 -28.23 27.03
CA LEU A 87 -10.14 -27.42 25.94
C LEU A 87 -9.41 -28.28 24.91
N ASP A 88 -9.85 -28.22 23.65
CA ASP A 88 -9.16 -28.85 22.53
C ASP A 88 -7.91 -28.02 22.17
N HIS A 89 -6.74 -28.49 22.62
CA HIS A 89 -5.46 -27.82 22.38
C HIS A 89 -5.01 -27.88 20.92
N ASP A 90 -5.50 -28.83 20.13
CA ASP A 90 -5.12 -28.98 18.72
C ASP A 90 -5.61 -27.79 17.86
N MET A 91 -6.76 -27.21 18.22
CA MET A 91 -7.25 -26.02 17.52
C MET A 91 -6.35 -24.81 17.68
N TYR A 92 -5.73 -24.62 18.85
CA TYR A 92 -4.77 -23.52 19.07
C TYR A 92 -3.52 -23.67 18.19
N TYR A 93 -3.04 -24.88 18.00
CA TYR A 93 -1.98 -25.17 17.03
C TYR A 93 -2.37 -24.72 15.63
N HIS A 94 -3.59 -24.99 15.19
CA HIS A 94 -4.07 -24.53 13.86
C HIS A 94 -4.13 -23.01 13.75
N PHE A 95 -4.45 -22.26 14.81
CA PHE A 95 -4.40 -20.80 14.78
C PHE A 95 -2.95 -20.27 14.64
N VAL A 96 -1.98 -20.90 15.30
CA VAL A 96 -0.55 -20.57 15.13
C VAL A 96 -0.12 -20.85 13.70
N VAL A 97 -0.44 -22.02 13.15
CA VAL A 97 -0.13 -22.37 11.75
C VAL A 97 -0.77 -21.38 10.77
N ASN A 98 -2.03 -20.99 11.00
CA ASN A 98 -2.70 -19.96 10.20
C ASN A 98 -1.97 -18.62 10.29
N GLY A 99 -1.50 -18.22 11.47
CA GLY A 99 -0.66 -17.04 11.66
C GLY A 99 0.61 -17.09 10.82
N VAL A 100 1.30 -18.23 10.78
CA VAL A 100 2.48 -18.44 9.93
C VAL A 100 2.15 -18.32 8.44
N PHE A 101 1.04 -18.93 7.98
CA PHE A 101 0.59 -18.76 6.60
C PHE A 101 0.23 -17.31 6.26
N LEU A 102 -0.33 -16.56 7.20
CA LEU A 102 -0.57 -15.13 7.02
C LEU A 102 0.72 -14.34 6.86
N LEU A 103 1.83 -14.74 7.51
CA LEU A 103 3.14 -14.12 7.30
C LEU A 103 3.66 -14.35 5.88
N ILE A 104 3.37 -15.48 5.26
CA ILE A 104 3.72 -15.77 3.85
C ILE A 104 2.99 -14.82 2.89
N SER A 105 1.85 -14.24 3.29
CA SER A 105 1.15 -13.26 2.48
C SER A 105 2.01 -12.03 2.16
N TYR A 106 2.98 -11.69 3.01
CA TYR A 106 3.88 -10.56 2.80
C TYR A 106 4.76 -10.68 1.53
N PRO A 107 5.58 -11.73 1.36
CA PRO A 107 6.34 -11.91 0.11
C PRO A 107 5.43 -12.16 -1.10
N MET A 108 4.27 -12.79 -0.90
CA MET A 108 3.28 -13.00 -1.96
C MET A 108 2.75 -11.68 -2.53
N MET A 109 2.57 -10.63 -1.72
CA MET A 109 2.18 -9.30 -2.22
C MET A 109 3.19 -8.75 -3.23
N TYR A 110 4.48 -8.85 -2.95
CA TYR A 110 5.53 -8.41 -3.88
C TYR A 110 5.50 -9.19 -5.20
N ILE A 111 5.27 -10.51 -5.12
CA ILE A 111 5.18 -11.37 -6.32
C ILE A 111 3.97 -10.95 -7.17
N ILE A 112 2.82 -10.71 -6.55
CA ILE A 112 1.59 -10.27 -7.23
C ILE A 112 1.80 -8.90 -7.89
N GLU A 113 2.38 -7.93 -7.17
CA GLU A 113 2.71 -6.62 -7.73
C GLU A 113 3.57 -6.76 -9.00
N LYS A 114 4.61 -7.59 -8.94
CA LYS A 114 5.55 -7.78 -10.06
C LYS A 114 4.94 -8.54 -11.23
N MET A 115 4.12 -9.57 -10.97
CA MET A 115 3.51 -10.39 -12.02
C MET A 115 2.40 -9.67 -12.78
N PHE A 116 1.57 -8.91 -12.06
CA PHE A 116 0.37 -8.28 -12.64
C PHE A 116 0.53 -6.78 -12.90
N GLY A 117 1.68 -6.20 -12.55
CA GLY A 117 1.90 -4.76 -12.72
C GLY A 117 1.03 -3.89 -11.80
N PHE A 118 0.46 -4.45 -10.75
CA PHE A 118 -0.28 -3.70 -9.76
C PHE A 118 0.67 -2.91 -8.86
N VAL A 119 0.22 -1.74 -8.43
CA VAL A 119 0.95 -0.92 -7.45
C VAL A 119 0.07 -0.81 -6.21
N SER A 120 0.54 -1.40 -5.10
CA SER A 120 -0.18 -1.31 -3.83
C SER A 120 -0.06 0.07 -3.19
N SER A 121 -0.99 0.39 -2.30
CA SER A 121 -0.91 1.62 -1.50
C SER A 121 0.40 1.71 -0.71
N VAL A 122 0.97 0.59 -0.27
CA VAL A 122 2.26 0.56 0.44
C VAL A 122 3.40 1.01 -0.46
N THR A 123 3.47 0.48 -1.68
CA THR A 123 4.47 0.86 -2.66
C THR A 123 4.34 2.35 -3.01
N LEU A 124 3.12 2.87 -3.17
CA LEU A 124 2.89 4.29 -3.39
C LEU A 124 3.34 5.15 -2.20
N PHE A 125 3.10 4.70 -0.96
CA PHE A 125 3.61 5.39 0.24
C PHE A 125 5.15 5.38 0.31
N GLU A 126 5.78 4.25 -0.01
CA GLU A 126 7.24 4.13 -0.07
C GLU A 126 7.82 5.07 -1.13
N LEU A 127 7.23 5.12 -2.32
CA LEU A 127 7.62 6.02 -3.41
C LEU A 127 7.38 7.50 -3.07
N SER A 128 6.35 7.82 -2.29
CA SER A 128 6.07 9.19 -1.85
C SER A 128 6.99 9.69 -0.73
N ASN A 129 7.93 8.87 -0.25
CA ASN A 129 8.85 9.26 0.80
C ASN A 129 9.96 10.16 0.26
N THR A 130 9.83 11.46 0.49
CA THR A 130 10.74 12.50 0.01
C THR A 130 12.16 12.42 0.61
N ASN A 131 12.36 11.66 1.69
CA ASN A 131 13.66 11.52 2.34
C ASN A 131 14.50 10.35 1.79
N ARG A 132 14.03 9.66 0.76
CA ARG A 132 14.68 8.45 0.22
C ARG A 132 14.72 8.47 -1.31
N GLY A 133 15.69 7.70 -1.85
CA GLY A 133 15.79 7.42 -3.28
C GLY A 133 15.89 8.68 -4.14
N LEU A 134 15.23 8.64 -5.29
CA LEU A 134 15.27 9.69 -6.30
C LEU A 134 14.70 11.03 -5.82
N LEU A 135 13.68 11.05 -4.97
CA LEU A 135 13.09 12.30 -4.46
C LEU A 135 14.05 13.05 -3.54
N ARG A 136 14.84 12.34 -2.74
CA ARG A 136 15.90 12.97 -1.97
C ARG A 136 16.96 13.57 -2.89
N ASN A 137 17.39 12.83 -3.91
CA ASN A 137 18.34 13.32 -4.89
C ASN A 137 17.80 14.57 -5.62
N LEU A 138 16.52 14.54 -6.03
CA LEU A 138 15.83 15.70 -6.62
C LEU A 138 15.89 16.93 -5.68
N SER A 139 15.69 16.73 -4.38
CA SER A 139 15.72 17.82 -3.40
C SER A 139 17.11 18.46 -3.23
N GLU A 140 18.18 17.68 -3.44
CA GLU A 140 19.56 18.14 -3.33
C GLU A 140 20.07 18.78 -4.63
N VAL A 141 19.70 18.22 -5.79
CA VAL A 141 20.21 18.65 -7.12
C VAL A 141 19.35 19.74 -7.75
N ALA A 142 18.02 19.65 -7.63
CA ALA A 142 17.06 20.57 -8.23
C ALA A 142 15.97 21.00 -7.21
N PRO A 143 16.33 21.79 -6.19
CA PRO A 143 15.43 22.11 -5.08
C PRO A 143 14.18 22.90 -5.51
N GLY A 144 14.26 23.73 -6.55
CA GLY A 144 13.12 24.44 -7.13
C GLY A 144 12.11 23.48 -7.73
N THR A 145 12.56 22.55 -8.56
CA THR A 145 11.72 21.49 -9.15
C THR A 145 11.12 20.60 -8.05
N PHE A 146 11.89 20.24 -7.02
CA PHE A 146 11.37 19.46 -5.89
C PHE A 146 10.22 20.19 -5.18
N LYS A 147 10.38 21.48 -4.87
CA LYS A 147 9.33 22.30 -4.25
C LYS A 147 8.10 22.43 -5.15
N HIS A 148 8.30 22.62 -6.45
CA HIS A 148 7.23 22.62 -7.45
C HIS A 148 6.46 21.29 -7.45
N SER A 149 7.15 20.16 -7.52
CA SER A 149 6.54 18.83 -7.54
C SER A 149 5.72 18.54 -6.28
N ILE A 150 6.18 18.98 -5.09
CA ILE A 150 5.40 18.86 -3.85
C ILE A 150 4.11 19.69 -3.94
N THR A 151 4.20 20.93 -4.42
CA THR A 151 3.02 21.82 -4.52
C THR A 151 2.00 21.28 -5.48
N VAL A 152 2.43 20.86 -6.68
CA VAL A 152 1.57 20.23 -7.70
C VAL A 152 0.97 18.94 -7.15
N GLY A 153 1.77 18.09 -6.49
CA GLY A 153 1.32 16.84 -5.90
C GLY A 153 0.23 17.01 -4.85
N ASN A 154 0.35 18.00 -3.99
CA ASN A 154 -0.65 18.31 -2.96
C ASN A 154 -1.97 18.81 -3.58
N LEU A 155 -1.90 19.75 -4.54
CA LEU A 155 -3.08 20.26 -5.24
C LEU A 155 -3.79 19.16 -6.05
N ALA A 156 -3.02 18.38 -6.81
CA ALA A 156 -3.55 17.29 -7.62
C ALA A 156 -4.21 16.20 -6.75
N ALA A 157 -3.63 15.87 -5.60
CA ALA A 157 -4.22 14.92 -4.65
C ALA A 157 -5.55 15.42 -4.08
N GLU A 158 -5.65 16.71 -3.78
CA GLU A 158 -6.90 17.31 -3.29
C GLU A 158 -8.01 17.26 -4.34
N ILE A 159 -7.67 17.59 -5.59
CA ILE A 159 -8.60 17.47 -6.72
C ILE A 159 -9.04 16.01 -6.90
N ALA A 160 -8.07 15.06 -6.89
CA ALA A 160 -8.35 13.64 -7.01
C ALA A 160 -9.32 13.15 -5.92
N ASN A 161 -9.14 13.58 -4.68
CA ASN A 161 -10.08 13.28 -3.58
C ASN A 161 -11.49 13.78 -3.85
N LYS A 162 -11.63 15.01 -4.37
CA LYS A 162 -12.95 15.60 -4.66
C LYS A 162 -13.73 14.87 -5.76
N ILE A 163 -13.03 14.31 -6.74
CA ILE A 163 -13.64 13.55 -7.84
C ILE A 163 -13.69 12.03 -7.58
N GLY A 164 -13.29 11.57 -6.39
CA GLY A 164 -13.27 10.15 -6.01
C GLY A 164 -12.19 9.33 -6.69
N ALA A 165 -11.12 9.96 -7.22
CA ALA A 165 -9.97 9.28 -7.81
C ALA A 165 -8.93 8.89 -6.74
N ASN A 166 -7.94 8.07 -7.12
CA ASN A 166 -6.86 7.65 -6.22
C ASN A 166 -5.86 8.79 -5.98
N SER A 167 -6.08 9.56 -4.91
CA SER A 167 -5.26 10.73 -4.55
C SER A 167 -3.80 10.38 -4.26
N LEU A 168 -3.53 9.19 -3.70
CA LEU A 168 -2.17 8.76 -3.41
C LEU A 168 -1.39 8.46 -4.70
N LEU A 169 -2.02 7.81 -5.67
CA LEU A 169 -1.42 7.55 -6.99
C LEU A 169 -1.12 8.86 -7.72
N VAL A 170 -2.10 9.78 -7.75
CA VAL A 170 -1.97 11.09 -8.41
C VAL A 170 -0.85 11.90 -7.76
N ARG A 171 -0.80 11.95 -6.41
CA ARG A 171 0.27 12.63 -5.68
C ARG A 171 1.63 12.03 -5.98
N THR A 172 1.75 10.71 -5.95
CA THR A 172 3.01 10.01 -6.23
C THR A 172 3.48 10.32 -7.65
N GLY A 173 2.62 10.20 -8.66
CA GLY A 173 2.95 10.56 -10.04
C GLY A 173 3.43 12.00 -10.18
N ALA A 174 2.75 12.94 -9.51
CA ALA A 174 3.13 14.34 -9.51
C ALA A 174 4.48 14.62 -8.83
N LEU A 175 4.90 13.83 -7.84
CA LEU A 175 6.22 13.96 -7.24
C LEU A 175 7.36 13.60 -8.21
N TYR A 176 7.11 12.72 -9.16
CA TYR A 176 8.11 12.23 -10.12
C TYR A 176 8.03 12.83 -11.51
N HIS A 177 6.96 13.61 -11.84
CA HIS A 177 6.69 14.02 -13.22
C HIS A 177 7.83 14.80 -13.89
N ASP A 178 8.60 15.52 -13.11
CA ASP A 178 9.70 16.42 -13.54
C ASP A 178 11.09 15.92 -13.11
N ILE A 179 11.22 14.63 -12.75
CA ILE A 179 12.48 14.12 -12.19
C ILE A 179 13.66 14.21 -13.14
N GLY A 180 13.43 14.18 -14.45
CA GLY A 180 14.47 14.32 -15.47
C GLY A 180 15.13 15.70 -15.52
N LYS A 181 14.54 16.72 -14.89
CA LYS A 181 15.16 18.05 -14.74
C LYS A 181 16.43 18.04 -13.87
N MET A 182 16.68 16.94 -13.14
CA MET A 182 17.93 16.76 -12.38
C MET A 182 19.18 16.69 -13.26
N ILE A 183 19.05 16.36 -14.55
CA ILE A 183 20.22 16.25 -15.45
C ILE A 183 20.84 17.63 -15.69
N ASP A 184 20.00 18.63 -15.99
CA ASP A 184 20.44 19.98 -16.29
C ASP A 184 19.56 21.03 -15.58
N PRO A 185 19.58 21.10 -14.22
CA PRO A 185 18.60 21.88 -13.45
C PRO A 185 18.65 23.37 -13.71
N VAL A 186 19.81 23.92 -14.08
CA VAL A 186 20.01 25.36 -14.32
C VAL A 186 19.23 25.89 -15.54
N PHE A 187 18.80 25.00 -16.45
CA PHE A 187 17.98 25.34 -17.61
C PHE A 187 16.50 25.52 -17.26
N PHE A 188 16.08 25.21 -16.04
CA PHE A 188 14.69 25.35 -15.59
C PHE A 188 14.56 26.52 -14.62
N THR A 189 13.66 27.43 -14.93
CA THR A 189 13.51 28.73 -14.23
C THR A 189 13.38 28.62 -12.72
N GLU A 190 12.71 27.61 -12.25
CA GLU A 190 12.50 27.35 -10.82
C GLU A 190 13.79 27.01 -10.06
N ASN A 191 14.87 26.61 -10.77
CA ASN A 191 16.18 26.29 -10.18
C ASN A 191 17.25 27.37 -10.47
N GLN A 192 16.93 28.41 -11.28
CA GLN A 192 17.89 29.44 -11.64
C GLN A 192 18.14 30.39 -10.48
N ALA A 193 19.42 30.70 -10.24
CA ALA A 193 19.88 31.69 -9.24
C ALA A 193 20.57 32.90 -9.86
N GLY A 194 20.66 32.99 -11.20
CA GLY A 194 21.41 34.04 -11.89
C GLY A 194 20.96 34.23 -13.34
N ALA A 195 21.91 34.46 -14.26
CA ALA A 195 21.62 34.63 -15.68
C ALA A 195 20.97 33.36 -16.27
N ASN A 196 19.99 33.59 -17.14
CA ASN A 196 19.30 32.49 -17.82
C ASN A 196 20.20 31.86 -18.91
N PRO A 197 20.56 30.57 -18.82
CA PRO A 197 21.41 29.93 -19.83
C PRO A 197 20.83 29.95 -21.24
N HIS A 198 19.51 30.06 -21.38
CA HIS A 198 18.82 30.12 -22.65
C HIS A 198 19.03 31.40 -23.45
N ASP A 199 19.43 32.48 -22.80
CA ASP A 199 19.56 33.79 -23.45
C ASP A 199 20.67 33.84 -24.51
N ASN A 200 21.70 33.00 -24.41
CA ASN A 200 22.85 32.93 -25.28
C ASN A 200 22.89 31.69 -26.19
N MET A 201 21.78 31.00 -26.37
CA MET A 201 21.75 29.79 -27.22
C MET A 201 20.67 29.85 -28.28
N PRO A 202 20.83 29.06 -29.39
CA PRO A 202 19.82 28.96 -30.43
C PRO A 202 18.50 28.36 -29.88
N TYR A 203 17.37 28.93 -30.31
CA TYR A 203 16.03 28.46 -29.87
C TYR A 203 15.80 26.94 -30.03
N LYS A 204 16.35 26.35 -31.11
CA LYS A 204 16.23 24.91 -31.34
C LYS A 204 16.96 24.07 -30.27
N GLU A 205 18.11 24.54 -29.85
CA GLU A 205 18.90 23.86 -28.82
C GLU A 205 18.24 24.04 -27.43
N SER A 206 17.82 25.25 -27.12
CA SER A 206 17.04 25.58 -25.93
C SER A 206 15.80 24.67 -25.79
N ALA A 207 14.99 24.58 -26.87
CA ALA A 207 13.82 23.71 -26.88
C ALA A 207 14.16 22.22 -26.70
N ARG A 208 15.27 21.76 -27.29
CA ARG A 208 15.74 20.37 -27.14
C ARG A 208 16.08 20.06 -25.69
N ILE A 209 16.77 20.93 -24.99
CA ILE A 209 17.12 20.74 -23.57
C ILE A 209 15.85 20.70 -22.72
N VAL A 210 14.92 21.66 -22.92
CA VAL A 210 13.67 21.66 -22.17
C VAL A 210 12.87 20.37 -22.39
N ILE A 211 12.74 19.88 -23.63
CA ILE A 211 11.96 18.68 -23.93
C ILE A 211 12.66 17.40 -23.45
N SER A 212 14.00 17.38 -23.40
CA SER A 212 14.78 16.18 -23.04
C SER A 212 14.49 15.68 -21.62
N HIS A 213 14.03 16.56 -20.69
CA HIS A 213 13.72 16.11 -19.31
C HIS A 213 12.68 14.98 -19.26
N VAL A 214 11.75 14.93 -20.25
CA VAL A 214 10.74 13.85 -20.30
C VAL A 214 11.40 12.51 -20.59
N THR A 215 12.30 12.47 -21.59
CA THR A 215 13.01 11.23 -21.95
C THR A 215 14.04 10.81 -20.92
N GLU A 216 14.71 11.77 -20.28
CA GLU A 216 15.66 11.51 -19.20
C GLU A 216 14.96 11.04 -17.91
N GLY A 217 13.77 11.54 -17.64
CA GLY A 217 12.98 11.11 -16.48
C GLY A 217 12.44 9.67 -16.56
N VAL A 218 12.37 9.09 -17.75
CA VAL A 218 11.88 7.72 -17.96
C VAL A 218 13.00 6.67 -17.93
N LYS A 219 14.26 7.09 -18.05
CA LYS A 219 15.44 6.21 -17.92
C LYS A 219 15.71 5.82 -16.48
#